data_4806b4ef63470762a546b79aaf4522d3
#
_entry.id   4806b4ef63470762a546b79aaf4522d3
#
_cell.length_a   1.000
_cell.length_b   1.000
_cell.length_c   1.000
_cell.angle_alpha   90.00
_cell.angle_beta   90.00
_cell.angle_gamma   90.00
#
_symmetry.space_group_name_H-M   'P 1'
#
loop_
_entity.id
_entity.type
_entity.pdbx_description
1 polymer ?
#
loop_
_entity_poly.entity_id
_entity_poly.type
_entity_poly.pdbx_seq_one_letter_code
_entity_poly.pdbx_strand_id
1 'polypeptide(L)'
;VSLTAIALYSLVYGLATIAAFGVVILVRRSHNGISAEANEIASYAGLGKTNPMLAAAMALVLLSFAGIPLTAGFVGKFQLFVTAASGSTLWLVVAAVVCSAITAFYYVRVISNMFFRKPAQGVEVVVSDGFALVAIFAAVVGTIFLGVYPQPVMHWLSQVAVMLVP
;
A
#
# COMPACT_ATOMS: atom_id res chain seq x y z
N VAL A 1 18.38 15.19 -1.28
CA VAL A 1 16.97 14.73 -1.18
C VAL A 1 16.26 15.65 -0.20
N SER A 2 15.10 16.19 -0.60
CA SER A 2 14.31 17.09 0.26
C SER A 2 13.72 16.33 1.46
N LEU A 3 13.81 16.89 2.66
CA LEU A 3 13.17 16.37 3.87
C LEU A 3 11.66 16.19 3.68
N THR A 4 11.03 17.13 2.97
CA THR A 4 9.61 17.06 2.60
C THR A 4 9.28 15.82 1.77
N ALA A 5 10.12 15.47 0.79
CA ALA A 5 9.90 14.28 -0.05
C ALA A 5 10.02 12.99 0.74
N ILE A 6 10.99 12.90 1.65
CA ILE A 6 11.17 11.74 2.54
C ILE A 6 9.97 11.61 3.48
N ALA A 7 9.54 12.71 4.10
CA ALA A 7 8.42 12.71 5.03
C ALA A 7 7.11 12.31 4.34
N LEU A 8 6.83 12.84 3.15
CA LEU A 8 5.67 12.48 2.35
C LEU A 8 5.70 10.99 1.98
N TYR A 9 6.84 10.49 1.50
CA TYR A 9 6.99 9.08 1.14
C TYR A 9 6.74 8.16 2.36
N SER A 10 7.32 8.50 3.52
CA SER A 10 7.14 7.73 4.76
C SER A 10 5.69 7.73 5.23
N LEU A 11 5.00 8.86 5.16
CA LEU A 11 3.58 8.98 5.51
C LEU A 11 2.71 8.09 4.61
N VAL A 12 2.89 8.21 3.30
CA VAL A 12 2.15 7.44 2.30
C VAL A 12 2.39 5.94 2.47
N TYR A 13 3.64 5.56 2.67
CA TYR A 13 4.01 4.15 2.87
C TYR A 13 3.45 3.59 4.17
N GLY A 14 3.46 4.38 5.25
CA GLY A 14 2.87 4.02 6.53
C GLY A 14 1.36 3.77 6.43
N LEU A 15 0.62 4.68 5.79
CA LEU A 15 -0.82 4.52 5.57
C LEU A 15 -1.13 3.25 4.76
N ALA A 16 -0.44 3.06 3.65
CA ALA A 16 -0.62 1.88 2.82
C ALA A 16 -0.29 0.58 3.58
N THR A 17 0.76 0.60 4.41
CA THR A 17 1.16 -0.54 5.26
C THR A 17 0.08 -0.89 6.28
N ILE A 18 -0.51 0.10 6.95
CA ILE A 18 -1.61 -0.11 7.90
C ILE A 18 -2.79 -0.81 7.21
N ALA A 19 -3.19 -0.34 6.02
CA ALA A 19 -4.28 -0.95 5.28
C ALA A 19 -3.94 -2.39 4.83
N ALA A 20 -2.73 -2.63 4.30
CA ALA A 20 -2.31 -3.96 3.86
C ALA A 20 -2.32 -4.98 5.00
N PHE A 21 -1.66 -4.67 6.11
CA PHE A 21 -1.63 -5.55 7.27
C PHE A 21 -2.98 -5.66 7.97
N GLY A 22 -3.79 -4.61 7.96
CA GLY A 22 -5.17 -4.67 8.42
C GLY A 22 -5.98 -5.74 7.67
N VAL A 23 -5.85 -5.81 6.34
CA VAL A 23 -6.49 -6.87 5.54
C VAL A 23 -5.89 -8.23 5.88
N VAL A 24 -4.57 -8.36 6.04
CA VAL A 24 -3.90 -9.62 6.39
C VAL A 24 -4.40 -10.17 7.72
N ILE A 25 -4.60 -9.35 8.72
CA ILE A 25 -5.09 -9.76 10.05
C ILE A 25 -6.52 -10.31 9.98
N LEU A 26 -7.36 -9.77 9.09
CA LEU A 26 -8.76 -10.18 8.94
C LEU A 26 -8.93 -11.47 8.15
N VAL A 27 -7.98 -11.83 7.29
CA VAL A 27 -8.02 -13.07 6.52
C VAL A 27 -7.37 -14.19 7.34
N ARG A 28 -8.17 -15.18 7.74
CA ARG A 28 -7.73 -16.31 8.57
C ARG A 28 -7.97 -17.63 7.89
N ARG A 29 -7.11 -18.59 8.16
CA ARG A 29 -7.27 -19.98 7.74
C ARG A 29 -7.71 -20.81 8.93
N SER A 30 -8.87 -21.46 8.81
CA SER A 30 -9.39 -22.40 9.81
C SER A 30 -8.98 -23.82 9.44
N HIS A 31 -8.30 -24.51 10.35
CA HIS A 31 -7.97 -25.93 10.22
C HIS A 31 -8.21 -26.62 11.56
N ASN A 32 -9.08 -27.66 11.58
CA ASN A 32 -9.43 -28.41 12.79
C ASN A 32 -9.90 -27.56 13.98
N GLY A 33 -10.66 -26.48 13.72
CA GLY A 33 -11.16 -25.58 14.78
C GLY A 33 -10.15 -24.55 15.31
N ILE A 34 -8.91 -24.54 14.78
CA ILE A 34 -7.90 -23.55 15.12
C ILE A 34 -7.83 -22.54 13.98
N SER A 35 -8.12 -21.27 14.27
CA SER A 35 -7.98 -20.18 13.32
C SER A 35 -6.60 -19.55 13.43
N ALA A 36 -5.81 -19.59 12.38
CA ALA A 36 -4.51 -18.94 12.26
C ALA A 36 -4.50 -17.90 11.15
N GLU A 37 -3.55 -16.94 11.21
CA GLU A 37 -3.36 -15.96 10.14
C GLU A 37 -3.01 -16.67 8.82
N ALA A 38 -3.58 -16.16 7.74
CA ALA A 38 -3.34 -16.70 6.40
C ALA A 38 -2.08 -16.06 5.78
N ASN A 39 -0.93 -16.67 6.02
CA ASN A 39 0.37 -16.13 5.61
C ASN A 39 0.79 -16.51 4.18
N GLU A 40 -0.01 -17.34 3.49
CA GLU A 40 0.28 -17.78 2.13
C GLU A 40 -0.52 -16.99 1.10
N ILE A 41 0.10 -16.60 -0.02
CA ILE A 41 -0.58 -15.95 -1.14
C ILE A 41 -1.76 -16.78 -1.67
N ALA A 42 -1.64 -18.10 -1.61
CA ALA A 42 -2.71 -19.03 -2.00
C ALA A 42 -4.00 -18.85 -1.17
N SER A 43 -3.89 -18.43 0.08
CA SER A 43 -5.03 -18.21 0.97
C SER A 43 -5.89 -16.99 0.54
N TYR A 44 -5.32 -16.07 -0.20
CA TYR A 44 -6.04 -14.91 -0.75
C TYR A 44 -6.72 -15.21 -2.10
N ALA A 45 -6.60 -16.45 -2.61
CA ALA A 45 -7.21 -16.83 -3.88
C ALA A 45 -8.73 -16.65 -3.82
N GLY A 46 -9.27 -15.94 -4.82
CA GLY A 46 -10.71 -15.69 -4.95
C GLY A 46 -11.32 -14.77 -3.88
N LEU A 47 -10.52 -14.06 -3.09
CA LEU A 47 -11.00 -13.10 -2.09
C LEU A 47 -11.95 -12.05 -2.72
N GLY A 48 -11.72 -11.67 -3.97
CA GLY A 48 -12.60 -10.76 -4.71
C GLY A 48 -14.02 -11.29 -4.92
N LYS A 49 -14.23 -12.61 -4.83
CA LYS A 49 -15.57 -13.24 -4.94
C LYS A 49 -16.25 -13.38 -3.59
N THR A 50 -15.49 -13.64 -2.53
CA THR A 50 -16.00 -13.84 -1.17
C THR A 50 -16.14 -12.53 -0.40
N ASN A 51 -15.16 -11.64 -0.51
CA ASN A 51 -15.12 -10.35 0.16
C ASN A 51 -14.56 -9.25 -0.78
N PRO A 52 -15.38 -8.75 -1.73
CA PRO A 52 -14.91 -7.82 -2.75
C PRO A 52 -14.37 -6.52 -2.18
N MET A 53 -14.90 -6.04 -1.06
CA MET A 53 -14.47 -4.79 -0.43
C MET A 53 -13.05 -4.90 0.13
N LEU A 54 -12.72 -5.99 0.84
CA LEU A 54 -11.37 -6.23 1.35
C LEU A 54 -10.38 -6.50 0.22
N ALA A 55 -10.81 -7.23 -0.82
CA ALA A 55 -9.99 -7.46 -2.00
C ALA A 55 -9.68 -6.17 -2.75
N ALA A 56 -10.67 -5.27 -2.89
CA ALA A 56 -10.46 -3.95 -3.50
C ALA A 56 -9.54 -3.07 -2.66
N ALA A 57 -9.70 -3.05 -1.34
CA ALA A 57 -8.81 -2.33 -0.44
C ALA A 57 -7.36 -2.82 -0.58
N MET A 58 -7.14 -4.13 -0.53
CA MET A 58 -5.81 -4.73 -0.71
C MET A 58 -5.24 -4.44 -2.09
N ALA A 59 -6.03 -4.56 -3.16
CA ALA A 59 -5.60 -4.25 -4.52
C ALA A 59 -5.15 -2.80 -4.65
N LEU A 60 -5.94 -1.84 -4.14
CA LEU A 60 -5.61 -0.43 -4.18
C LEU A 60 -4.29 -0.13 -3.46
N VAL A 61 -4.08 -0.72 -2.31
CA VAL A 61 -2.85 -0.56 -1.54
C VAL A 61 -1.65 -1.16 -2.27
N LEU A 62 -1.80 -2.35 -2.85
CA LEU A 62 -0.74 -2.99 -3.64
C LEU A 62 -0.40 -2.18 -4.90
N LEU A 63 -1.40 -1.59 -5.57
CA LEU A 63 -1.20 -0.66 -6.68
C LEU A 63 -0.48 0.62 -6.23
N SER A 64 -0.77 1.10 -5.02
CA SER A 64 -0.05 2.22 -4.42
C SER A 64 1.41 1.87 -4.13
N PHE A 65 1.70 0.68 -3.58
CA PHE A 65 3.07 0.21 -3.40
C PHE A 65 3.81 0.03 -4.74
N ALA A 66 3.13 -0.42 -5.78
CA ALA A 66 3.69 -0.48 -7.13
C ALA A 66 4.05 0.92 -7.67
N GLY A 67 3.35 1.96 -7.20
CA GLY A 67 3.53 3.33 -7.67
C GLY A 67 2.78 3.60 -8.97
N ILE A 68 1.55 3.09 -9.08
CA ILE A 68 0.71 3.35 -10.25
C ILE A 68 0.13 4.76 -10.15
N PRO A 69 0.07 5.54 -11.26
CA PRO A 69 -0.52 6.87 -11.30
C PRO A 69 -1.91 6.91 -10.62
N LEU A 70 -2.26 8.04 -10.02
CA LEU A 70 -3.46 8.28 -9.20
C LEU A 70 -3.43 7.66 -7.81
N THR A 71 -2.35 6.99 -7.42
CA THR A 71 -2.14 6.52 -6.05
C THR A 71 -1.13 7.37 -5.30
N ALA A 72 -1.25 7.42 -3.98
CA ALA A 72 -0.32 8.17 -3.14
C ALA A 72 1.13 7.65 -3.27
N GLY A 73 1.32 6.34 -3.46
CA GLY A 73 2.63 5.73 -3.66
C GLY A 73 3.36 6.25 -4.90
N PHE A 74 2.63 6.54 -5.97
CA PHE A 74 3.20 7.20 -7.14
C PHE A 74 3.70 8.61 -6.81
N VAL A 75 2.87 9.42 -6.15
CA VAL A 75 3.24 10.80 -5.77
C VAL A 75 4.48 10.81 -4.89
N GLY A 76 4.53 9.96 -3.87
CA GLY A 76 5.66 9.84 -2.97
C GLY A 76 6.95 9.43 -3.68
N LYS A 77 6.91 8.38 -4.52
CA LYS A 77 8.06 7.93 -5.31
C LYS A 77 8.50 8.97 -6.32
N PHE A 78 7.57 9.59 -7.02
CA PHE A 78 7.86 10.60 -8.04
C PHE A 78 8.59 11.79 -7.43
N GLN A 79 8.11 12.33 -6.32
CA GLN A 79 8.76 13.43 -5.61
C GLN A 79 10.16 13.06 -5.14
N LEU A 80 10.33 11.84 -4.62
CA LEU A 80 11.64 11.35 -4.18
C LEU A 80 12.60 11.23 -5.36
N PHE A 81 12.16 10.68 -6.49
CA PHE A 81 13.00 10.47 -7.66
C PHE A 81 13.39 11.77 -8.34
N VAL A 82 12.45 12.73 -8.47
CA VAL A 82 12.74 14.05 -9.03
C VAL A 82 13.79 14.78 -8.19
N THR A 83 13.66 14.76 -6.86
CA THR A 83 14.64 15.41 -5.98
C THR A 83 15.99 14.69 -5.95
N ALA A 84 16.04 13.39 -6.18
CA ALA A 84 17.28 12.62 -6.24
C ALA A 84 17.97 12.69 -7.60
N ALA A 85 17.22 12.91 -8.68
CA ALA A 85 17.76 12.93 -10.06
C ALA A 85 18.60 14.18 -10.36
N SER A 86 18.47 15.25 -9.58
CA SER A 86 19.19 16.53 -9.79
C SER A 86 20.66 16.53 -9.38
N GLY A 87 21.24 15.37 -9.06
CA GLY A 87 22.64 15.25 -8.61
C GLY A 87 23.39 14.05 -9.17
N SER A 88 24.54 13.75 -8.58
CA SER A 88 25.39 12.58 -8.91
C SER A 88 24.74 11.23 -8.57
N THR A 89 23.50 11.22 -8.08
CA THR A 89 22.75 10.06 -7.58
C THR A 89 21.78 9.46 -8.62
N LEU A 90 21.87 9.88 -9.88
CA LEU A 90 20.97 9.40 -10.96
C LEU A 90 20.98 7.87 -11.09
N TRP A 91 22.12 7.21 -10.90
CA TRP A 91 22.19 5.74 -10.95
C TRP A 91 21.35 5.05 -9.87
N LEU A 92 21.22 5.67 -8.67
CA LEU A 92 20.36 5.16 -7.61
C LEU A 92 18.88 5.27 -7.99
N VAL A 93 18.49 6.35 -8.68
CA VAL A 93 17.13 6.51 -9.19
C VAL A 93 16.80 5.42 -10.20
N VAL A 94 17.71 5.15 -11.14
CA VAL A 94 17.55 4.09 -12.13
C VAL A 94 17.41 2.73 -11.44
N ALA A 95 18.28 2.41 -10.49
CA ALA A 95 18.20 1.17 -9.71
C ALA A 95 16.86 1.06 -8.95
N ALA A 96 16.39 2.14 -8.32
CA ALA A 96 15.12 2.16 -7.59
C ALA A 96 13.91 1.98 -8.50
N VAL A 97 13.94 2.53 -9.72
CA VAL A 97 12.89 2.33 -10.74
C VAL A 97 12.84 0.85 -11.17
N VAL A 98 13.99 0.25 -11.44
CA VAL A 98 14.07 -1.18 -11.80
C VAL A 98 13.54 -2.06 -10.66
N CYS A 99 13.97 -1.83 -9.42
CA CYS A 99 13.44 -2.55 -8.25
C CYS A 99 11.93 -2.35 -8.09
N SER A 100 11.41 -1.14 -8.32
CA SER A 100 9.98 -0.87 -8.29
C SER A 100 9.22 -1.65 -9.36
N ALA A 101 9.76 -1.80 -10.56
CA ALA A 101 9.14 -2.59 -11.62
C ALA A 101 9.09 -4.08 -11.27
N ILE A 102 10.16 -4.62 -10.66
CA ILE A 102 10.20 -6.01 -10.18
C ILE A 102 9.15 -6.24 -9.09
N THR A 103 9.06 -5.35 -8.10
CA THR A 103 8.08 -5.46 -7.02
C THR A 103 6.65 -5.30 -7.52
N ALA A 104 6.40 -4.45 -8.51
CA ALA A 104 5.09 -4.29 -9.14
C ALA A 104 4.59 -5.62 -9.74
N PHE A 105 5.47 -6.42 -10.35
CA PHE A 105 5.12 -7.74 -10.85
C PHE A 105 4.55 -8.65 -9.75
N TYR A 106 5.18 -8.67 -8.57
CA TYR A 106 4.68 -9.47 -7.44
C TYR A 106 3.33 -8.96 -6.93
N TYR A 107 3.12 -7.66 -6.86
CA TYR A 107 1.84 -7.09 -6.44
C TYR A 107 0.72 -7.42 -7.42
N VAL A 108 0.96 -7.31 -8.73
CA VAL A 108 -0.01 -7.70 -9.76
C VAL A 108 -0.34 -9.19 -9.67
N ARG A 109 0.66 -10.04 -9.37
CA ARG A 109 0.44 -11.48 -9.16
C ARG A 109 -0.50 -11.75 -7.99
N VAL A 110 -0.36 -11.04 -6.87
CA VAL A 110 -1.27 -11.17 -5.71
C VAL A 110 -2.68 -10.71 -6.10
N ILE A 111 -2.81 -9.55 -6.73
CA ILE A 111 -4.10 -9.03 -7.20
C ILE A 111 -4.77 -10.03 -8.14
N SER A 112 -4.03 -10.55 -9.12
CA SER A 112 -4.54 -11.57 -10.05
C SER A 112 -5.04 -12.82 -9.32
N ASN A 113 -4.31 -13.29 -8.31
CA ASN A 113 -4.71 -14.42 -7.49
C ASN A 113 -6.04 -14.15 -6.74
N MET A 114 -6.21 -12.93 -6.20
CA MET A 114 -7.40 -12.54 -5.46
C MET A 114 -8.66 -12.46 -6.33
N PHE A 115 -8.55 -11.98 -7.56
CA PHE A 115 -9.72 -11.73 -8.41
C PHE A 115 -10.02 -12.83 -9.41
N PHE A 116 -9.01 -13.51 -9.95
CA PHE A 116 -9.20 -14.45 -11.07
C PHE A 116 -9.18 -15.91 -10.68
N ARG A 117 -8.72 -16.26 -9.46
CA ARG A 117 -8.73 -17.66 -9.01
C ARG A 117 -10.02 -18.04 -8.31
N LYS A 118 -10.21 -19.36 -8.12
CA LYS A 118 -11.30 -19.90 -7.30
C LYS A 118 -10.99 -19.62 -5.83
N PRO A 119 -12.02 -19.36 -4.99
CA PRO A 119 -11.86 -19.17 -3.56
C PRO A 119 -11.09 -20.33 -2.90
N ALA A 120 -10.16 -19.99 -2.02
CA ALA A 120 -9.41 -20.95 -1.24
C ALA A 120 -10.33 -21.63 -0.23
N GLN A 121 -10.21 -22.96 -0.07
CA GLN A 121 -10.98 -23.72 0.90
C GLN A 121 -10.42 -23.49 2.31
N GLY A 122 -11.33 -23.42 3.30
CA GLY A 122 -10.95 -23.25 4.72
C GLY A 122 -10.38 -21.87 5.05
N VAL A 123 -10.60 -20.86 4.20
CA VAL A 123 -10.23 -19.47 4.47
C VAL A 123 -11.49 -18.68 4.77
N GLU A 124 -11.48 -18.00 5.90
CA GLU A 124 -12.57 -17.15 6.36
C GLU A 124 -12.07 -15.75 6.64
N VAL A 125 -12.93 -14.76 6.44
CA VAL A 125 -12.68 -13.39 6.87
C VAL A 125 -13.33 -13.22 8.24
N VAL A 126 -12.49 -13.09 9.26
CA VAL A 126 -12.95 -12.91 10.65
C VAL A 126 -12.89 -11.43 10.99
N VAL A 127 -14.05 -10.79 11.03
CA VAL A 127 -14.19 -9.43 11.54
C VAL A 127 -14.48 -9.54 13.04
N SER A 128 -13.42 -9.61 13.85
CA SER A 128 -13.57 -9.64 15.31
C SER A 128 -13.86 -8.27 15.90
N ASP A 129 -13.27 -7.21 15.33
CA ASP A 129 -13.39 -5.84 15.83
C ASP A 129 -13.62 -4.84 14.69
N GLY A 130 -14.60 -3.96 14.86
CA GLY A 130 -14.88 -2.87 13.91
C GLY A 130 -13.71 -1.90 13.72
N PHE A 131 -12.80 -1.80 14.70
CA PHE A 131 -11.62 -0.93 14.62
C PHE A 131 -10.69 -1.27 13.46
N ALA A 132 -10.48 -2.55 13.16
CA ALA A 132 -9.65 -2.97 12.03
C ALA A 132 -10.24 -2.48 10.69
N LEU A 133 -11.56 -2.61 10.53
CA LEU A 133 -12.25 -2.10 9.33
C LEU A 133 -12.17 -0.58 9.21
N VAL A 134 -12.34 0.14 10.31
CA VAL A 134 -12.21 1.61 10.34
C VAL A 134 -10.79 2.04 9.97
N ALA A 135 -9.77 1.37 10.52
CA ALA A 135 -8.37 1.65 10.21
C ALA A 135 -8.04 1.39 8.73
N ILE A 136 -8.51 0.26 8.16
CA ILE A 136 -8.35 -0.06 6.75
C ILE A 136 -9.03 1.00 5.88
N PHE A 137 -10.29 1.34 6.21
CA PHE A 137 -11.04 2.33 5.45
C PHE A 137 -10.37 3.71 5.48
N ALA A 138 -9.98 4.18 6.65
CA ALA A 138 -9.29 5.46 6.83
C ALA A 138 -7.96 5.49 6.03
N ALA A 139 -7.18 4.41 6.08
CA ALA A 139 -5.92 4.30 5.37
C ALA A 139 -6.11 4.23 3.85
N VAL A 140 -7.14 3.55 3.37
CA VAL A 140 -7.50 3.49 1.94
C VAL A 140 -7.94 4.86 1.44
N VAL A 141 -8.84 5.54 2.18
CA VAL A 141 -9.29 6.90 1.84
C VAL A 141 -8.11 7.87 1.85
N GLY A 142 -7.24 7.80 2.86
CA GLY A 142 -6.02 8.61 2.94
C GLY A 142 -5.08 8.36 1.73
N THR A 143 -4.93 7.11 1.31
CA THR A 143 -4.12 6.74 0.15
C THR A 143 -4.69 7.32 -1.15
N ILE A 144 -6.00 7.27 -1.34
CA ILE A 144 -6.67 7.87 -2.50
C ILE A 144 -6.54 9.40 -2.46
N PHE A 145 -6.85 9.99 -1.30
CA PHE A 145 -6.79 11.45 -1.12
C PHE A 145 -5.40 11.99 -1.43
N LEU A 146 -4.36 11.39 -0.86
CA LEU A 146 -2.97 11.80 -1.12
C LEU A 146 -2.51 11.51 -2.55
N GLY A 147 -3.12 10.54 -3.23
CA GLY A 147 -2.84 10.25 -4.64
C GLY A 147 -3.43 11.28 -5.59
N VAL A 148 -4.63 11.78 -5.30
CA VAL A 148 -5.35 12.74 -6.14
C VAL A 148 -5.04 14.18 -5.78
N TYR A 149 -4.92 14.48 -4.48
CA TYR A 149 -4.73 15.84 -3.98
C TYR A 149 -3.63 15.92 -2.91
N PRO A 150 -2.36 15.76 -3.29
CA PRO A 150 -1.22 15.76 -2.35
C PRO A 150 -0.85 17.16 -1.85
N GLN A 151 -1.27 18.23 -2.53
CA GLN A 151 -0.83 19.61 -2.31
C GLN A 151 -0.97 20.11 -0.86
N PRO A 152 -2.10 19.92 -0.15
CA PRO A 152 -2.24 20.42 1.22
C PRO A 152 -1.19 19.83 2.16
N VAL A 153 -0.97 18.51 2.04
CA VAL A 153 -0.01 17.80 2.89
C VAL A 153 1.43 18.18 2.53
N MET A 154 1.74 18.32 1.24
CA MET A 154 3.05 18.78 0.78
C MET A 154 3.36 20.19 1.29
N HIS A 155 2.40 21.11 1.22
CA HIS A 155 2.55 22.48 1.72
C HIS A 155 2.80 22.50 3.23
N TRP A 156 2.02 21.74 3.99
CA TRP A 156 2.21 21.60 5.43
C TRP A 156 3.58 21.01 5.78
N LEU A 157 3.98 19.93 5.12
CA LEU A 157 5.30 19.31 5.32
C LEU A 157 6.46 20.23 4.97
N SER A 158 6.30 21.08 3.95
CA SER A 158 7.34 22.05 3.58
C SER A 158 7.52 23.14 4.65
N GLN A 159 6.44 23.60 5.27
CA GLN A 159 6.51 24.54 6.40
C GLN A 159 7.22 23.93 7.61
N VAL A 160 6.87 22.69 7.97
CA VAL A 160 7.53 21.98 9.07
C VAL A 160 9.00 21.74 8.77
N ALA A 161 9.35 21.38 7.53
CA ALA A 161 10.74 21.17 7.13
C ALA A 161 11.60 22.43 7.27
N VAL A 162 11.06 23.62 6.95
CA VAL A 162 11.76 24.92 7.14
C VAL A 162 12.00 25.22 8.62
N MET A 163 11.12 24.81 9.51
CA MET A 163 11.28 25.01 10.95
C MET A 163 12.33 24.08 11.58
N LEU A 164 12.57 22.91 10.96
CA LEU A 164 13.48 21.90 11.48
C LEU A 164 14.93 22.04 10.97
N VAL A 165 15.13 22.76 9.86
CA VAL A 165 16.44 22.98 9.24
C VAL A 165 16.65 24.50 9.16
N PRO A 166 17.31 25.10 10.18
CA PRO A 166 17.63 26.53 10.17
C PRO A 166 18.66 26.88 9.10
#